data_1e6cae216354aa8f4a9b898f4ff76d11
#
_entry.id   1e6cae216354aa8f4a9b898f4ff76d11
#
_cell.length_a   1.000
_cell.length_b   1.000
_cell.length_c   1.000
_cell.angle_alpha   90.00
_cell.angle_beta   90.00
_cell.angle_gamma   90.00
#
_symmetry.space_group_name_H-M   'P 1'
#
loop_
_entity.id
_entity.type
_entity.pdbx_description
1 polymer ?
#
loop_
_entity_poly.entity_id
_entity_poly.type
_entity_poly.pdbx_seq_one_letter_code
_entity_poly.pdbx_strand_id
1 'polypeptide(L)'
;MASPAEGEAPGALRVVTFNLLHGGPSSGLWGDDHHLDARLDLVVRELGEVDPDIVGLQESSINGRRHVAARLAAQLGLHWAHASATRRISGIGVLDRLLVWAMNFEEGPAVLARWPISETEVFDLPRCVKFYDPRVVLRAAVETPHGRLQVFSTHLSHDPCQARRLGEIVRAHAGPLPALVMGDFNASASTQWIQDLVREGALIDAYRAANPDAAGPTVWQRPDAPSPTVTRRVDFIFVQPGTALPARVRSSEVVLATPGRLANGVTLWPSDHYGVLAELALGEREASR
;
A
#
# COMPACT_ATOMS: atom_id res chain seq x y z
N MET A 1 -34.39 -3.71 -30.79
CA MET A 1 -33.07 -4.19 -30.34
C MET A 1 -32.14 -2.98 -30.33
N ALA A 2 -31.85 -2.42 -29.18
CA ALA A 2 -30.91 -1.31 -29.04
C ALA A 2 -29.50 -1.89 -29.09
N SER A 3 -28.65 -1.33 -29.96
CA SER A 3 -27.22 -1.62 -30.03
C SER A 3 -26.60 -1.27 -28.69
N PRO A 4 -25.63 -2.08 -28.16
CA PRO A 4 -24.92 -1.68 -26.95
C PRO A 4 -24.11 -0.42 -27.29
N ALA A 5 -24.20 0.58 -26.40
CA ALA A 5 -23.44 1.82 -26.47
C ALA A 5 -21.94 1.46 -26.66
N GLU A 6 -21.30 2.09 -27.65
CA GLU A 6 -19.84 2.03 -27.82
C GLU A 6 -19.20 2.46 -26.51
N GLY A 7 -18.45 1.54 -25.89
CA GLY A 7 -17.90 1.72 -24.56
C GLY A 7 -16.91 2.89 -24.55
N GLU A 8 -17.18 3.83 -23.66
CA GLU A 8 -16.21 4.80 -23.19
C GLU A 8 -14.89 4.08 -22.90
N ALA A 9 -13.78 4.56 -23.45
CA ALA A 9 -12.47 3.97 -23.16
C ALA A 9 -12.30 3.94 -21.63
N PRO A 10 -11.97 2.78 -21.03
CA PRO A 10 -11.90 2.68 -19.59
C PRO A 10 -10.97 3.76 -19.04
N GLY A 11 -11.46 4.52 -18.07
CA GLY A 11 -10.72 5.61 -17.45
C GLY A 11 -9.36 5.13 -16.90
N ALA A 12 -8.48 6.08 -16.57
CA ALA A 12 -7.22 5.74 -15.95
C ALA A 12 -7.46 5.03 -14.60
N LEU A 13 -6.71 3.96 -14.32
CA LEU A 13 -6.73 3.26 -13.04
C LEU A 13 -5.99 4.11 -12.00
N ARG A 14 -6.67 4.48 -10.93
CA ARG A 14 -6.15 5.30 -9.82
C ARG A 14 -5.72 4.40 -8.66
N VAL A 15 -4.44 4.41 -8.37
CA VAL A 15 -3.83 3.50 -7.38
C VAL A 15 -3.13 4.31 -6.31
N VAL A 16 -3.38 3.98 -5.03
CA VAL A 16 -2.77 4.66 -3.87
C VAL A 16 -2.02 3.65 -3.02
N THR A 17 -0.84 4.01 -2.51
CA THR A 17 -0.19 3.32 -1.38
C THR A 17 -0.08 4.24 -0.18
N PHE A 18 -0.30 3.72 1.03
CA PHE A 18 -0.25 4.51 2.25
C PHE A 18 0.05 3.68 3.50
N ASN A 19 1.07 4.08 4.26
CA ASN A 19 1.35 3.54 5.60
C ASN A 19 0.50 4.31 6.64
N LEU A 20 -0.28 3.59 7.44
CA LEU A 20 -1.32 4.14 8.33
C LEU A 20 -0.80 4.58 9.70
N LEU A 21 0.41 4.17 10.11
CA LEU A 21 0.92 4.33 11.47
C LEU A 21 -0.03 3.76 12.54
N HIS A 22 0.15 2.50 12.91
CA HIS A 22 -0.77 1.78 13.79
C HIS A 22 -0.68 2.13 15.29
N GLY A 23 0.33 2.86 15.73
CA GLY A 23 0.53 3.19 17.14
C GLY A 23 1.30 2.16 17.98
N GLY A 24 1.64 1.00 17.40
CA GLY A 24 2.41 -0.07 18.02
C GLY A 24 1.60 -1.06 18.87
N PRO A 25 2.24 -2.16 19.32
CA PRO A 25 1.59 -3.23 20.09
C PRO A 25 0.99 -2.76 21.41
N SER A 26 1.56 -1.72 22.02
CA SER A 26 1.03 -1.13 23.27
C SER A 26 -0.33 -0.48 23.09
N SER A 27 -0.70 -0.08 21.87
CA SER A 27 -2.01 0.53 21.59
C SER A 27 -3.18 -0.41 21.90
N GLY A 28 -2.99 -1.73 21.77
CA GLY A 28 -3.97 -2.74 22.15
C GLY A 28 -4.21 -2.87 23.65
N LEU A 29 -3.24 -2.49 24.48
CA LEU A 29 -3.25 -2.63 25.93
C LEU A 29 -3.48 -1.29 26.66
N TRP A 30 -2.83 -0.23 26.20
CA TRP A 30 -2.78 1.06 26.91
C TRP A 30 -3.55 2.18 26.20
N GLY A 31 -4.05 1.94 25.00
CA GLY A 31 -4.89 2.88 24.25
C GLY A 31 -4.16 4.08 23.64
N ASP A 32 -2.83 4.12 23.70
CA ASP A 32 -2.05 5.16 23.00
C ASP A 32 -1.83 4.72 21.54
N ASP A 33 -2.68 5.23 20.67
CA ASP A 33 -2.67 4.93 19.24
C ASP A 33 -2.43 6.19 18.37
N HIS A 34 -1.82 7.22 18.96
CA HIS A 34 -1.53 8.50 18.29
C HIS A 34 -2.78 9.11 17.62
N HIS A 35 -3.92 9.10 18.31
CA HIS A 35 -5.20 9.61 17.79
C HIS A 35 -5.67 8.88 16.51
N LEU A 36 -5.48 7.56 16.43
CA LEU A 36 -5.76 6.78 15.23
C LEU A 36 -7.15 7.04 14.64
N ASP A 37 -8.21 7.11 15.46
CA ASP A 37 -9.56 7.36 14.96
C ASP A 37 -9.68 8.71 14.24
N ALA A 38 -9.13 9.78 14.81
CA ALA A 38 -9.12 11.10 14.17
C ALA A 38 -8.25 11.13 12.92
N ARG A 39 -7.12 10.40 12.91
CA ARG A 39 -6.27 10.25 11.71
C ARG A 39 -6.99 9.48 10.60
N LEU A 40 -7.73 8.42 10.94
CA LEU A 40 -8.51 7.68 9.96
C LEU A 40 -9.63 8.53 9.34
N ASP A 41 -10.22 9.46 10.08
CA ASP A 41 -11.21 10.39 9.51
C ASP A 41 -10.57 11.35 8.49
N LEU A 42 -9.31 11.78 8.71
CA LEU A 42 -8.54 12.52 7.72
C LEU A 42 -8.25 11.66 6.48
N VAL A 43 -7.84 10.40 6.68
CA VAL A 43 -7.57 9.45 5.60
C VAL A 43 -8.81 9.23 4.74
N VAL A 44 -9.99 9.02 5.36
CA VAL A 44 -11.26 8.83 4.63
C VAL A 44 -11.61 10.07 3.80
N ARG A 45 -11.44 11.26 4.37
CA ARG A 45 -11.70 12.51 3.65
C ARG A 45 -10.82 12.62 2.40
N GLU A 46 -9.50 12.50 2.56
CA GLU A 46 -8.57 12.65 1.43
C GLU A 46 -8.70 11.52 0.41
N LEU A 47 -8.90 10.27 0.83
CA LEU A 47 -9.17 9.17 -0.09
C LEU A 47 -10.50 9.36 -0.83
N GLY A 48 -11.53 9.95 -0.17
CA GLY A 48 -12.77 10.29 -0.82
C GLY A 48 -12.61 11.37 -1.91
N GLU A 49 -11.70 12.33 -1.71
CA GLU A 49 -11.37 13.36 -2.71
C GLU A 49 -10.52 12.78 -3.86
N VAL A 50 -9.57 11.89 -3.55
CA VAL A 50 -8.73 11.20 -4.52
C VAL A 50 -9.52 10.19 -5.34
N ASP A 51 -10.57 9.58 -4.77
CA ASP A 51 -11.43 8.53 -5.38
C ASP A 51 -10.62 7.40 -6.03
N PRO A 52 -9.79 6.65 -5.27
CA PRO A 52 -8.93 5.61 -5.81
C PRO A 52 -9.71 4.36 -6.18
N ASP A 53 -9.22 3.64 -7.19
CA ASP A 53 -9.72 2.34 -7.58
C ASP A 53 -9.12 1.20 -6.74
N ILE A 54 -7.84 1.35 -6.36
CA ILE A 54 -7.09 0.38 -5.56
C ILE A 54 -6.24 1.12 -4.55
N VAL A 55 -6.25 0.65 -3.29
CA VAL A 55 -5.40 1.19 -2.22
C VAL A 55 -4.60 0.05 -1.58
N GLY A 56 -3.28 0.17 -1.56
CA GLY A 56 -2.38 -0.66 -0.77
C GLY A 56 -2.08 0.03 0.56
N LEU A 57 -2.45 -0.61 1.66
CA LEU A 57 -2.21 -0.08 3.00
C LEU A 57 -1.12 -0.87 3.70
N GLN A 58 -0.32 -0.18 4.52
CA GLN A 58 0.64 -0.76 5.43
C GLN A 58 0.28 -0.37 6.85
N GLU A 59 0.73 -1.17 7.82
CA GLU A 59 0.39 -1.01 9.24
C GLU A 59 -1.11 -0.97 9.51
N SER A 60 -1.91 -1.66 8.70
CA SER A 60 -3.33 -1.82 8.96
C SER A 60 -3.54 -2.69 10.18
N SER A 61 -4.03 -2.11 11.27
CA SER A 61 -4.13 -2.78 12.56
C SER A 61 -5.51 -3.37 12.83
N ILE A 62 -5.48 -4.42 13.66
CA ILE A 62 -6.66 -5.00 14.30
C ILE A 62 -6.40 -5.00 15.80
N ASN A 63 -7.25 -4.37 16.58
CA ASN A 63 -7.23 -4.45 18.04
C ASN A 63 -8.66 -4.45 18.60
N GLY A 64 -8.94 -5.35 19.54
CA GLY A 64 -10.27 -5.48 20.14
C GLY A 64 -11.37 -5.60 19.09
N ARG A 65 -12.20 -4.55 18.96
CA ARG A 65 -13.30 -4.48 17.97
C ARG A 65 -12.95 -3.68 16.72
N ARG A 66 -11.77 -3.08 16.66
CA ARG A 66 -11.34 -2.23 15.57
C ARG A 66 -10.61 -3.08 14.52
N HIS A 67 -11.06 -3.00 13.28
CA HIS A 67 -10.38 -3.54 12.10
C HIS A 67 -10.25 -2.41 11.09
N VAL A 68 -9.04 -1.84 10.98
CA VAL A 68 -8.82 -0.59 10.24
C VAL A 68 -9.17 -0.73 8.76
N ALA A 69 -8.66 -1.78 8.07
CA ALA A 69 -8.99 -1.99 6.65
C ALA A 69 -10.50 -2.14 6.42
N ALA A 70 -11.21 -2.91 7.26
CA ALA A 70 -12.66 -3.08 7.14
C ALA A 70 -13.41 -1.76 7.37
N ARG A 71 -12.97 -0.93 8.34
CA ARG A 71 -13.56 0.39 8.60
C ARG A 71 -13.41 1.32 7.40
N LEU A 72 -12.19 1.45 6.88
CA LEU A 72 -11.93 2.30 5.70
C LEU A 72 -12.71 1.83 4.49
N ALA A 73 -12.73 0.52 4.23
CA ALA A 73 -13.49 -0.06 3.12
C ALA A 73 -14.99 0.23 3.24
N ALA A 74 -15.57 0.08 4.44
CA ALA A 74 -16.99 0.37 4.67
C ALA A 74 -17.34 1.86 4.45
N GLN A 75 -16.45 2.78 4.86
CA GLN A 75 -16.68 4.22 4.70
C GLN A 75 -16.49 4.70 3.25
N LEU A 76 -15.64 4.01 2.48
CA LEU A 76 -15.31 4.35 1.08
C LEU A 76 -16.09 3.51 0.06
N GLY A 77 -16.90 2.53 0.50
CA GLY A 77 -17.64 1.65 -0.40
C GLY A 77 -16.73 0.68 -1.19
N LEU A 78 -15.61 0.24 -0.60
CA LEU A 78 -14.61 -0.61 -1.25
C LEU A 78 -14.66 -2.05 -0.72
N HIS A 79 -14.22 -3.02 -1.52
CA HIS A 79 -13.85 -4.36 -1.07
C HIS A 79 -12.49 -4.33 -0.37
N TRP A 80 -12.22 -5.31 0.48
CA TRP A 80 -10.95 -5.34 1.21
C TRP A 80 -10.39 -6.74 1.44
N ALA A 81 -9.07 -6.82 1.60
CA ALA A 81 -8.32 -7.96 2.09
C ALA A 81 -7.23 -7.49 3.05
N HIS A 82 -6.86 -8.33 4.02
CA HIS A 82 -5.84 -8.02 5.03
C HIS A 82 -5.00 -9.26 5.33
N ALA A 83 -3.71 -9.07 5.61
CA ALA A 83 -2.79 -10.12 6.05
C ALA A 83 -2.07 -9.70 7.32
N SER A 84 -2.19 -10.50 8.39
CA SER A 84 -1.48 -10.23 9.64
C SER A 84 -0.02 -10.68 9.55
N ALA A 85 0.92 -9.76 9.68
CA ALA A 85 2.33 -10.06 9.90
C ALA A 85 2.59 -10.50 11.34
N THR A 86 1.90 -9.89 12.31
CA THR A 86 2.06 -10.17 13.75
C THR A 86 1.79 -11.64 14.12
N ARG A 87 0.94 -12.35 13.37
CA ARG A 87 0.70 -13.79 13.56
C ARG A 87 1.88 -14.69 13.19
N ARG A 88 3.04 -14.12 12.92
CA ARG A 88 4.26 -14.81 12.47
C ARG A 88 5.50 -14.44 13.29
N ILE A 89 5.32 -13.85 14.47
CA ILE A 89 6.42 -13.37 15.34
C ILE A 89 7.34 -14.52 15.74
N SER A 90 6.79 -15.60 16.30
CA SER A 90 7.58 -16.75 16.76
C SER A 90 7.80 -17.80 15.68
N GLY A 91 6.97 -17.84 14.64
CA GLY A 91 6.92 -18.90 13.63
C GLY A 91 6.26 -20.19 14.14
N ILE A 92 5.71 -20.20 15.36
CA ILE A 92 4.96 -21.31 15.96
C ILE A 92 3.49 -20.88 16.09
N GLY A 93 2.62 -21.37 15.21
CA GLY A 93 1.27 -20.86 15.04
C GLY A 93 0.38 -20.84 16.30
N VAL A 94 0.57 -21.76 17.26
CA VAL A 94 -0.15 -21.72 18.54
C VAL A 94 0.37 -20.61 19.43
N LEU A 95 1.69 -20.44 19.49
CA LEU A 95 2.33 -19.39 20.29
C LEU A 95 2.02 -18.02 19.72
N ASP A 96 2.05 -17.86 18.40
CA ASP A 96 1.69 -16.60 17.74
C ASP A 96 0.25 -16.19 18.01
N ARG A 97 -0.70 -17.14 18.02
CA ARG A 97 -2.09 -16.87 18.41
C ARG A 97 -2.23 -16.43 19.87
N LEU A 98 -1.49 -17.04 20.77
CA LEU A 98 -1.49 -16.65 22.19
C LEU A 98 -0.87 -15.25 22.38
N LEU A 99 0.20 -14.94 21.68
CA LEU A 99 0.83 -13.62 21.71
C LEU A 99 -0.12 -12.54 21.18
N VAL A 100 -0.73 -12.75 20.02
CA VAL A 100 -1.73 -11.84 19.44
C VAL A 100 -2.91 -11.63 20.38
N TRP A 101 -3.43 -12.71 20.98
CA TRP A 101 -4.51 -12.61 21.95
C TRP A 101 -4.11 -11.80 23.20
N ALA A 102 -2.92 -12.07 23.75
CA ALA A 102 -2.42 -11.38 24.93
C ALA A 102 -2.13 -9.89 24.66
N MET A 103 -1.61 -9.55 23.49
CA MET A 103 -1.35 -8.16 23.07
C MET A 103 -2.62 -7.43 22.63
N ASN A 104 -3.70 -8.17 22.29
CA ASN A 104 -4.89 -7.61 21.65
C ASN A 104 -4.54 -6.72 20.45
N PHE A 105 -3.58 -7.15 19.65
CA PHE A 105 -3.04 -6.36 18.55
C PHE A 105 -2.52 -7.23 17.42
N GLU A 106 -2.93 -6.88 16.20
CA GLU A 106 -2.39 -7.39 14.95
C GLU A 106 -2.13 -6.23 14.00
N GLU A 107 -1.14 -6.38 13.15
CA GLU A 107 -0.88 -5.43 12.07
C GLU A 107 -0.38 -6.16 10.81
N GLY A 108 -0.51 -5.48 9.68
CA GLY A 108 0.01 -5.96 8.42
C GLY A 108 -0.51 -5.20 7.21
N PRO A 109 -0.12 -5.64 5.99
CA PRO A 109 -0.60 -5.04 4.76
C PRO A 109 -2.08 -5.34 4.51
N ALA A 110 -2.76 -4.39 3.85
CA ALA A 110 -4.10 -4.59 3.34
C ALA A 110 -4.21 -4.06 1.90
N VAL A 111 -5.24 -4.52 1.20
CA VAL A 111 -5.66 -4.02 -0.11
C VAL A 111 -7.11 -3.64 -0.02
N LEU A 112 -7.44 -2.41 -0.44
CA LEU A 112 -8.82 -2.00 -0.71
C LEU A 112 -9.00 -1.88 -2.22
N ALA A 113 -10.17 -2.20 -2.74
CA ALA A 113 -10.43 -2.14 -4.18
C ALA A 113 -11.90 -1.79 -4.48
N ARG A 114 -12.13 -1.02 -5.53
CA ARG A 114 -13.45 -0.70 -6.04
C ARG A 114 -14.20 -1.96 -6.52
N TRP A 115 -13.45 -2.93 -7.04
CA TRP A 115 -13.99 -4.18 -7.58
C TRP A 115 -13.74 -5.36 -6.65
N PRO A 116 -14.48 -6.47 -6.82
CA PRO A 116 -14.31 -7.66 -6.00
C PRO A 116 -12.88 -8.19 -6.00
N ILE A 117 -12.43 -8.63 -4.84
CA ILE A 117 -11.19 -9.38 -4.65
C ILE A 117 -11.57 -10.87 -4.68
N SER A 118 -11.18 -11.56 -5.76
CA SER A 118 -11.60 -12.95 -6.00
C SER A 118 -10.67 -13.97 -5.33
N GLU A 119 -9.41 -13.60 -5.09
CA GLU A 119 -8.39 -14.49 -4.53
C GLU A 119 -7.39 -13.70 -3.72
N THR A 120 -6.92 -14.27 -2.62
CA THR A 120 -5.84 -13.71 -1.80
C THR A 120 -4.81 -14.78 -1.44
N GLU A 121 -3.56 -14.38 -1.38
CA GLU A 121 -2.46 -15.24 -0.93
C GLU A 121 -1.48 -14.42 -0.08
N VAL A 122 -0.91 -15.06 0.93
CA VAL A 122 0.02 -14.40 1.86
C VAL A 122 1.35 -15.14 1.84
N PHE A 123 2.40 -14.40 1.56
CA PHE A 123 3.77 -14.92 1.52
C PHE A 123 4.58 -14.36 2.67
N ASP A 124 5.23 -15.24 3.42
CA ASP A 124 6.19 -14.83 4.44
C ASP A 124 7.47 -14.32 3.78
N LEU A 125 8.00 -13.23 4.32
CA LEU A 125 9.30 -12.70 3.90
C LEU A 125 10.42 -13.16 4.85
N PRO A 126 11.62 -13.39 4.33
CA PRO A 126 12.76 -13.81 5.15
C PRO A 126 13.17 -12.72 6.15
N ARG A 127 13.80 -13.12 7.25
CA ARG A 127 14.28 -12.24 8.32
C ARG A 127 15.79 -12.31 8.40
N CYS A 128 16.49 -11.68 7.46
CA CYS A 128 17.94 -11.75 7.36
C CYS A 128 18.64 -10.73 8.26
N VAL A 129 17.99 -9.61 8.56
CA VAL A 129 18.55 -8.51 9.36
C VAL A 129 17.87 -8.41 10.72
N LYS A 130 16.52 -8.37 10.74
CA LYS A 130 15.72 -8.26 11.96
C LYS A 130 14.88 -9.52 12.15
N PHE A 131 15.36 -10.49 12.91
CA PHE A 131 14.66 -11.76 13.14
C PHE A 131 13.33 -11.63 13.88
N TYR A 132 13.15 -10.54 14.65
CA TYR A 132 11.95 -10.26 15.45
C TYR A 132 10.88 -9.45 14.71
N ASP A 133 11.14 -9.03 13.47
CA ASP A 133 10.27 -8.14 12.69
C ASP A 133 9.66 -8.93 11.50
N PRO A 134 8.53 -9.64 11.72
CA PRO A 134 7.89 -10.42 10.67
C PRO A 134 7.29 -9.51 9.63
N ARG A 135 7.56 -9.79 8.36
CA ARG A 135 7.00 -9.09 7.21
C ARG A 135 6.36 -10.08 6.26
N VAL A 136 5.31 -9.64 5.61
CA VAL A 136 4.56 -10.47 4.64
C VAL A 136 4.26 -9.66 3.38
N VAL A 137 3.98 -10.38 2.31
CA VAL A 137 3.35 -9.85 1.10
C VAL A 137 1.92 -10.35 1.05
N LEU A 138 0.95 -9.45 0.95
CA LEU A 138 -0.41 -9.78 0.60
C LEU A 138 -0.57 -9.63 -0.91
N ARG A 139 -0.83 -10.74 -1.60
CA ARG A 139 -1.30 -10.74 -2.99
C ARG A 139 -2.82 -10.77 -2.99
N ALA A 140 -3.43 -9.91 -3.78
CA ALA A 140 -4.86 -9.85 -4.03
C ALA A 140 -5.12 -9.85 -5.54
N ALA A 141 -6.02 -10.71 -6.00
CA ALA A 141 -6.50 -10.70 -7.38
C ALA A 141 -7.79 -9.87 -7.44
N VAL A 142 -7.73 -8.72 -8.11
CA VAL A 142 -8.83 -7.75 -8.22
C VAL A 142 -9.49 -7.89 -9.59
N GLU A 143 -10.81 -8.09 -9.62
CA GLU A 143 -11.60 -8.28 -10.86
C GLU A 143 -11.98 -6.93 -11.48
N THR A 144 -11.06 -6.30 -12.20
CA THR A 144 -11.28 -4.99 -12.84
C THR A 144 -11.96 -5.11 -14.19
N PRO A 145 -12.49 -4.01 -14.78
CA PRO A 145 -12.99 -4.00 -16.15
C PRO A 145 -11.96 -4.41 -17.22
N HIS A 146 -10.66 -4.29 -16.90
CA HIS A 146 -9.57 -4.73 -17.79
C HIS A 146 -9.23 -6.21 -17.63
N GLY A 147 -9.85 -6.90 -16.66
CA GLY A 147 -9.56 -8.27 -16.27
C GLY A 147 -8.96 -8.35 -14.86
N ARG A 148 -8.51 -9.55 -14.49
CA ARG A 148 -7.98 -9.86 -13.17
C ARG A 148 -6.56 -9.29 -12.98
N LEU A 149 -6.44 -8.18 -12.25
CA LEU A 149 -5.15 -7.59 -11.90
C LEU A 149 -4.55 -8.23 -10.64
N GLN A 150 -3.23 -8.46 -10.66
CA GLN A 150 -2.48 -8.89 -9.49
C GLN A 150 -1.99 -7.65 -8.72
N VAL A 151 -2.34 -7.58 -7.45
CA VAL A 151 -2.01 -6.47 -6.56
C VAL A 151 -1.25 -7.02 -5.36
N PHE A 152 -0.05 -6.51 -5.13
CA PHE A 152 0.81 -6.88 -4.02
C PHE A 152 0.95 -5.68 -3.08
N SER A 153 0.53 -5.85 -1.82
CA SER A 153 0.77 -4.87 -0.76
C SER A 153 1.76 -5.45 0.24
N THR A 154 2.76 -4.68 0.63
CA THR A 154 3.81 -5.12 1.56
C THR A 154 4.33 -3.97 2.39
N HIS A 155 4.97 -4.29 3.52
CA HIS A 155 5.78 -3.38 4.32
C HIS A 155 7.11 -4.09 4.59
N LEU A 156 8.17 -3.64 3.95
CA LEU A 156 9.50 -4.22 4.13
C LEU A 156 10.21 -3.58 5.33
N SER A 157 11.05 -4.37 5.99
CA SER A 157 12.13 -3.82 6.80
C SER A 157 13.26 -3.35 5.87
N HIS A 158 14.28 -2.65 6.41
CA HIS A 158 15.48 -2.35 5.63
C HIS A 158 16.34 -3.63 5.46
N ASP A 159 15.83 -4.58 4.64
CA ASP A 159 16.36 -5.93 4.49
C ASP A 159 16.38 -6.37 3.01
N PRO A 160 17.56 -6.50 2.39
CA PRO A 160 17.69 -6.88 0.97
C PRO A 160 17.16 -8.28 0.66
N CYS A 161 17.13 -9.21 1.64
CA CYS A 161 16.55 -10.54 1.43
C CYS A 161 15.05 -10.47 1.18
N GLN A 162 14.35 -9.56 1.88
CA GLN A 162 12.91 -9.35 1.71
C GLN A 162 12.60 -8.82 0.30
N ALA A 163 13.37 -7.84 -0.18
CA ALA A 163 13.20 -7.31 -1.52
C ALA A 163 13.44 -8.36 -2.61
N ARG A 164 14.47 -9.20 -2.46
CA ARG A 164 14.74 -10.31 -3.37
C ARG A 164 13.55 -11.29 -3.41
N ARG A 165 13.07 -11.68 -2.22
CA ARG A 165 11.92 -12.60 -2.12
C ARG A 165 10.65 -12.01 -2.72
N LEU A 166 10.39 -10.73 -2.48
CA LEU A 166 9.28 -10.00 -3.12
C LEU A 166 9.40 -10.07 -4.66
N GLY A 167 10.58 -9.80 -5.21
CA GLY A 167 10.83 -9.87 -6.65
C GLY A 167 10.56 -11.28 -7.22
N GLU A 168 10.94 -12.35 -6.52
CA GLU A 168 10.63 -13.73 -6.90
C GLU A 168 9.12 -13.98 -6.92
N ILE A 169 8.41 -13.55 -5.87
CA ILE A 169 6.95 -13.71 -5.75
C ILE A 169 6.25 -12.98 -6.91
N VAL A 170 6.61 -11.72 -7.16
CA VAL A 170 6.00 -10.90 -8.22
C VAL A 170 6.22 -11.54 -9.59
N ARG A 171 7.45 -11.97 -9.91
CA ARG A 171 7.76 -12.66 -11.19
C ARG A 171 7.01 -13.98 -11.35
N ALA A 172 6.83 -14.75 -10.27
CA ALA A 172 6.09 -16.01 -10.32
C ALA A 172 4.60 -15.83 -10.65
N HIS A 173 4.07 -14.60 -10.42
CA HIS A 173 2.68 -14.24 -10.70
C HIS A 173 2.54 -13.26 -11.87
N ALA A 174 3.62 -13.02 -12.61
CA ALA A 174 3.58 -12.25 -13.85
C ALA A 174 2.61 -12.91 -14.86
N GLY A 175 1.82 -12.09 -15.52
CA GLY A 175 0.75 -12.56 -16.38
C GLY A 175 0.52 -11.67 -17.61
N PRO A 176 -0.59 -11.88 -18.31
CA PRO A 176 -0.94 -11.07 -19.48
C PRO A 176 -1.26 -9.62 -19.12
N LEU A 177 -1.78 -9.38 -17.92
CA LEU A 177 -2.10 -8.05 -17.41
C LEU A 177 -0.95 -7.51 -16.53
N PRO A 178 -0.84 -6.19 -16.38
CA PRO A 178 0.10 -5.59 -15.43
C PRO A 178 -0.15 -6.06 -14.01
N ALA A 179 0.92 -6.07 -13.18
CA ALA A 179 0.80 -6.26 -11.75
C ALA A 179 1.24 -4.99 -11.01
N LEU A 180 0.59 -4.73 -9.87
CA LEU A 180 0.88 -3.59 -9.00
C LEU A 180 1.60 -4.07 -7.75
N VAL A 181 2.73 -3.46 -7.44
CA VAL A 181 3.50 -3.73 -6.22
C VAL A 181 3.57 -2.44 -5.41
N MET A 182 2.93 -2.42 -4.26
CA MET A 182 2.73 -1.22 -3.45
C MET A 182 3.22 -1.42 -2.03
N GLY A 183 3.80 -0.38 -1.46
CA GLY A 183 4.16 -0.48 -0.05
C GLY A 183 5.16 0.56 0.45
N ASP A 184 5.41 0.44 1.75
CA ASP A 184 6.55 1.03 2.43
C ASP A 184 7.74 0.06 2.34
N PHE A 185 8.78 0.48 1.66
CA PHE A 185 10.00 -0.31 1.48
C PHE A 185 11.06 0.01 2.53
N ASN A 186 10.84 1.02 3.37
CA ASN A 186 11.81 1.49 4.37
C ASN A 186 13.20 1.81 3.78
N ALA A 187 13.27 2.10 2.49
CA ALA A 187 14.51 2.41 1.76
C ALA A 187 14.25 3.39 0.63
N SER A 188 15.23 4.23 0.33
CA SER A 188 15.14 5.20 -0.77
C SER A 188 15.36 4.54 -2.13
N ALA A 189 14.87 5.16 -3.21
CA ALA A 189 15.07 4.68 -4.58
C ALA A 189 16.55 4.54 -4.99
N SER A 190 17.47 5.26 -4.32
CA SER A 190 18.91 5.14 -4.54
C SER A 190 19.56 3.95 -3.83
N THR A 191 18.83 3.23 -2.98
CA THR A 191 19.33 2.05 -2.29
C THR A 191 19.56 0.93 -3.31
N GLN A 192 20.73 0.29 -3.27
CA GLN A 192 21.16 -0.70 -4.26
C GLN A 192 20.13 -1.82 -4.47
N TRP A 193 19.60 -2.39 -3.39
CA TRP A 193 18.64 -3.49 -3.52
C TRP A 193 17.23 -3.05 -4.01
N ILE A 194 16.85 -1.76 -3.89
CA ILE A 194 15.67 -1.21 -4.59
C ILE A 194 15.95 -1.15 -6.10
N GLN A 195 17.14 -0.66 -6.49
CA GLN A 195 17.55 -0.62 -7.89
C GLN A 195 17.62 -2.03 -8.51
N ASP A 196 18.14 -3.00 -7.75
CA ASP A 196 18.18 -4.40 -8.16
C ASP A 196 16.77 -4.99 -8.33
N LEU A 197 15.86 -4.75 -7.38
CA LEU A 197 14.46 -5.17 -7.47
C LEU A 197 13.78 -4.60 -8.72
N VAL A 198 13.96 -3.30 -8.98
CA VAL A 198 13.37 -2.62 -10.15
C VAL A 198 13.94 -3.20 -11.45
N ARG A 199 15.27 -3.34 -11.54
CA ARG A 199 15.94 -3.85 -12.73
C ARG A 199 15.58 -5.31 -13.02
N GLU A 200 15.69 -6.19 -12.01
CA GLU A 200 15.45 -7.64 -12.17
C GLU A 200 13.97 -7.98 -12.34
N GLY A 201 13.08 -7.18 -11.77
CA GLY A 201 11.63 -7.30 -11.93
C GLY A 201 11.08 -6.62 -13.17
N ALA A 202 11.92 -5.88 -13.93
CA ALA A 202 11.47 -4.98 -14.99
C ALA A 202 10.33 -4.05 -14.52
N LEU A 203 10.43 -3.57 -13.28
CA LEU A 203 9.39 -2.75 -12.65
C LEU A 203 9.53 -1.28 -13.06
N ILE A 204 8.41 -0.61 -13.21
CA ILE A 204 8.34 0.84 -13.44
C ILE A 204 8.01 1.50 -12.09
N ASP A 205 8.89 2.35 -11.57
CA ASP A 205 8.60 3.23 -10.44
C ASP A 205 7.65 4.34 -10.93
N ALA A 206 6.39 4.27 -10.54
CA ALA A 206 5.35 5.15 -11.07
C ALA A 206 5.63 6.62 -10.75
N TYR A 207 6.10 6.92 -9.53
CA TYR A 207 6.42 8.30 -9.17
C TYR A 207 7.59 8.84 -10.01
N ARG A 208 8.67 8.06 -10.15
CA ARG A 208 9.85 8.46 -10.92
C ARG A 208 9.56 8.58 -12.41
N ALA A 209 8.70 7.71 -12.96
CA ALA A 209 8.29 7.77 -14.36
C ALA A 209 7.51 9.06 -14.70
N ALA A 210 6.66 9.52 -13.77
CA ALA A 210 5.89 10.75 -13.93
C ALA A 210 6.69 12.02 -13.57
N ASN A 211 7.64 11.91 -12.63
CA ASN A 211 8.36 13.04 -12.03
C ASN A 211 9.87 12.77 -12.00
N PRO A 212 10.58 12.82 -13.14
CA PRO A 212 11.99 12.42 -13.24
C PRO A 212 12.93 13.14 -12.27
N ASP A 213 12.65 14.43 -11.99
CA ASP A 213 13.53 15.30 -11.21
C ASP A 213 13.01 15.60 -9.79
N ALA A 214 11.75 15.24 -9.48
CA ALA A 214 11.16 15.55 -8.19
C ALA A 214 11.54 14.52 -7.11
N ALA A 215 11.79 14.99 -5.88
CA ALA A 215 12.16 14.12 -4.76
C ALA A 215 10.98 13.27 -4.25
N GLY A 216 9.78 13.85 -4.17
CA GLY A 216 8.55 13.21 -3.70
C GLY A 216 8.65 12.60 -2.30
N PRO A 217 9.09 13.33 -1.28
CA PRO A 217 9.31 12.75 0.04
C PRO A 217 7.99 12.27 0.66
N THR A 218 8.03 11.10 1.31
CA THR A 218 6.86 10.48 1.95
C THR A 218 7.06 10.25 3.44
N VAL A 219 8.31 10.33 3.96
CA VAL A 219 8.64 10.04 5.38
C VAL A 219 9.75 10.98 5.87
N TRP A 220 9.83 11.37 7.07
CA TRP A 220 9.10 11.09 8.28
C TRP A 220 8.26 12.31 8.66
N GLN A 221 6.93 12.20 8.71
CA GLN A 221 6.05 13.25 9.20
C GLN A 221 5.78 13.02 10.69
N ARG A 222 6.10 13.99 11.54
CA ARG A 222 5.62 13.93 12.93
C ARG A 222 4.11 14.19 12.95
N PRO A 223 3.29 13.27 13.52
CA PRO A 223 1.83 13.41 13.45
C PRO A 223 1.28 14.68 14.11
N ASP A 224 2.01 15.28 15.04
CA ASP A 224 1.66 16.51 15.77
C ASP A 224 2.42 17.77 15.32
N ALA A 225 3.28 17.65 14.29
CA ALA A 225 4.10 18.78 13.86
C ALA A 225 3.25 19.89 13.22
N PRO A 226 3.57 21.18 13.49
CA PRO A 226 2.83 22.31 12.94
C PRO A 226 3.05 22.50 11.41
N SER A 227 4.07 21.86 10.86
CA SER A 227 4.46 21.96 9.46
C SER A 227 5.02 20.63 8.94
N PRO A 228 5.15 20.43 7.60
CA PRO A 228 5.76 19.25 7.01
C PRO A 228 7.18 18.97 7.54
N THR A 229 7.48 17.69 7.78
CA THR A 229 8.81 17.23 8.24
C THR A 229 9.42 16.13 7.36
N VAL A 230 8.70 15.68 6.32
CA VAL A 230 9.14 14.61 5.40
C VAL A 230 10.40 14.99 4.63
N THR A 231 11.33 14.05 4.48
CA THR A 231 12.63 14.28 3.83
C THR A 231 13.03 13.22 2.82
N ARG A 232 12.41 12.03 2.86
CA ARG A 232 12.77 10.88 2.02
C ARG A 232 11.54 10.23 1.43
N ARG A 233 11.69 9.61 0.25
CA ARG A 233 10.68 8.76 -0.35
C ARG A 233 11.03 7.29 -0.08
N VAL A 234 10.14 6.59 0.59
CA VAL A 234 10.26 5.16 0.93
C VAL A 234 9.02 4.37 0.54
N ASP A 235 7.93 5.06 0.21
CA ASP A 235 6.68 4.50 -0.26
C ASP A 235 6.67 4.49 -1.79
N PHE A 236 6.31 3.34 -2.37
CA PHE A 236 6.39 3.13 -3.81
C PHE A 236 5.14 2.44 -4.36
N ILE A 237 4.81 2.83 -5.59
CA ILE A 237 3.96 2.07 -6.48
C ILE A 237 4.85 1.64 -7.65
N PHE A 238 5.14 0.36 -7.72
CA PHE A 238 5.81 -0.25 -8.87
C PHE A 238 4.79 -0.93 -9.76
N VAL A 239 4.94 -0.77 -11.06
CA VAL A 239 4.14 -1.44 -12.08
C VAL A 239 5.01 -2.47 -12.78
N GLN A 240 4.63 -3.74 -12.71
CA GLN A 240 5.19 -4.77 -13.57
C GLN A 240 4.37 -4.80 -14.87
N PRO A 241 4.97 -4.55 -16.03
CA PRO A 241 4.24 -4.59 -17.29
C PRO A 241 3.66 -5.97 -17.56
N GLY A 242 2.44 -6.02 -18.08
CA GLY A 242 1.83 -7.25 -18.58
C GLY A 242 2.37 -7.63 -19.97
N THR A 243 2.29 -8.91 -20.32
CA THR A 243 2.75 -9.37 -21.63
C THR A 243 1.76 -9.07 -22.76
N ALA A 244 0.47 -8.93 -22.45
CA ALA A 244 -0.59 -8.65 -23.44
C ALA A 244 -1.17 -7.24 -23.32
N LEU A 245 -1.27 -6.70 -22.11
CA LEU A 245 -1.83 -5.38 -21.84
C LEU A 245 -0.72 -4.45 -21.34
N PRO A 246 -0.31 -3.43 -22.11
CA PRO A 246 0.65 -2.45 -21.62
C PRO A 246 0.03 -1.57 -20.54
N ALA A 247 0.86 -1.12 -19.62
CA ALA A 247 0.50 -0.08 -18.64
C ALA A 247 1.41 1.12 -18.85
N ARG A 248 0.83 2.31 -18.82
CA ARG A 248 1.55 3.58 -18.87
C ARG A 248 1.21 4.42 -17.65
N VAL A 249 2.19 4.96 -17.00
CA VAL A 249 1.99 5.96 -15.95
C VAL A 249 1.62 7.29 -16.62
N ARG A 250 0.43 7.82 -16.33
CA ARG A 250 -0.03 9.13 -16.78
C ARG A 250 0.43 10.24 -15.86
N SER A 251 0.24 10.02 -14.56
CA SER A 251 0.66 10.95 -13.51
C SER A 251 0.99 10.18 -12.23
N SER A 252 1.71 10.81 -11.34
CA SER A 252 1.89 10.34 -9.96
C SER A 252 2.18 11.54 -9.07
N GLU A 253 1.60 11.53 -7.88
CA GLU A 253 1.74 12.62 -6.91
C GLU A 253 1.76 12.10 -5.47
N VAL A 254 2.24 12.96 -4.56
CA VAL A 254 2.17 12.72 -3.12
C VAL A 254 0.80 13.19 -2.64
N VAL A 255 0.09 12.33 -1.92
CA VAL A 255 -1.26 12.55 -1.38
C VAL A 255 -1.31 12.19 0.11
N LEU A 256 -2.47 12.33 0.76
CA LEU A 256 -2.63 12.08 2.19
C LEU A 256 -1.64 12.90 3.03
N ALA A 257 -1.44 14.15 2.60
CA ALA A 257 -0.48 15.10 3.11
C ALA A 257 -1.15 16.37 3.67
N THR A 258 -2.45 16.33 3.93
CA THR A 258 -3.22 17.48 4.43
C THR A 258 -3.53 17.28 5.92
N PRO A 259 -2.99 18.12 6.80
CA PRO A 259 -3.28 17.99 8.22
C PRO A 259 -4.68 18.48 8.56
N GLY A 260 -5.24 17.90 9.64
CA GLY A 260 -6.39 18.42 10.34
C GLY A 260 -5.99 19.10 11.65
N ARG A 261 -7.00 19.38 12.50
CA ARG A 261 -6.80 19.91 13.84
C ARG A 261 -7.63 19.13 14.86
N LEU A 262 -7.03 18.82 15.99
CA LEU A 262 -7.74 18.31 17.14
C LEU A 262 -8.56 19.42 17.83
N ALA A 263 -9.51 19.05 18.69
CA ALA A 263 -10.36 19.98 19.41
C ALA A 263 -9.56 20.99 20.28
N ASN A 264 -8.38 20.60 20.75
CA ASN A 264 -7.45 21.47 21.49
C ASN A 264 -6.57 22.37 20.59
N GLY A 265 -6.81 22.38 19.28
CA GLY A 265 -6.08 23.20 18.30
C GLY A 265 -4.74 22.60 17.81
N VAL A 266 -4.33 21.45 18.32
CA VAL A 266 -3.10 20.77 17.90
C VAL A 266 -3.27 20.28 16.46
N THR A 267 -2.25 20.50 15.62
CA THR A 267 -2.19 19.96 14.26
C THR A 267 -2.12 18.43 14.32
N LEU A 268 -2.85 17.77 13.43
CA LEU A 268 -2.84 16.31 13.32
C LEU A 268 -2.68 15.92 11.84
N TRP A 269 -1.60 15.19 11.53
CA TRP A 269 -1.38 14.61 10.19
C TRP A 269 -2.01 13.23 10.11
N PRO A 270 -2.41 12.78 8.90
CA PRO A 270 -3.03 11.47 8.72
C PRO A 270 -2.16 10.29 9.17
N SER A 271 -0.83 10.42 9.01
CA SER A 271 0.18 9.42 9.39
C SER A 271 1.53 10.10 9.60
N ASP A 272 2.56 9.32 9.97
CA ASP A 272 3.96 9.70 9.86
C ASP A 272 4.53 9.47 8.45
N HIS A 273 3.70 8.96 7.55
CA HIS A 273 3.95 8.90 6.11
C HIS A 273 2.94 9.75 5.33
N TYR A 274 3.33 10.14 4.10
CA TYR A 274 2.42 10.59 3.06
C TYR A 274 2.14 9.44 2.10
N GLY A 275 0.98 9.46 1.45
CA GLY A 275 0.62 8.51 0.41
C GLY A 275 1.24 8.86 -0.94
N VAL A 276 1.26 7.88 -1.82
CA VAL A 276 1.58 8.08 -3.24
C VAL A 276 0.37 7.64 -4.07
N LEU A 277 -0.10 8.51 -4.96
CA LEU A 277 -1.09 8.22 -6.00
C LEU A 277 -0.36 8.00 -7.32
N ALA A 278 -0.83 7.04 -8.11
CA ALA A 278 -0.48 6.91 -9.53
C ALA A 278 -1.75 6.73 -10.37
N GLU A 279 -1.81 7.42 -11.51
CA GLU A 279 -2.81 7.20 -12.54
C GLU A 279 -2.19 6.40 -13.68
N LEU A 280 -2.79 5.25 -13.99
CA LEU A 280 -2.29 4.30 -14.96
C LEU A 280 -3.28 4.14 -16.12
N ALA A 281 -2.81 4.34 -17.35
CA ALA A 281 -3.55 3.95 -18.54
C ALA A 281 -3.24 2.49 -18.85
N LEU A 282 -4.28 1.67 -18.97
CA LEU A 282 -4.16 0.26 -19.34
C LEU A 282 -4.65 0.07 -20.79
N GLY A 283 -3.84 -0.61 -21.62
CA GLY A 283 -4.17 -0.90 -23.02
C GLY A 283 -3.80 0.20 -24.03
N GLU A 284 -3.36 1.37 -23.58
CA GLU A 284 -2.87 2.40 -24.50
C GLU A 284 -1.43 2.07 -24.95
N ARG A 285 -1.22 1.85 -26.23
CA ARG A 285 0.12 1.83 -26.84
C ARG A 285 0.59 3.28 -27.04
N GLU A 286 1.87 3.54 -26.86
CA GLU A 286 2.42 4.82 -27.31
C GLU A 286 2.07 5.02 -28.80
N ALA A 287 1.46 6.18 -29.10
CA ALA A 287 1.39 6.60 -30.50
C ALA A 287 2.84 6.74 -30.98
N SER A 288 3.26 5.86 -31.89
CA SER A 288 4.57 5.93 -32.53
C SER A 288 4.73 7.32 -33.13
N ARG A 289 5.65 8.11 -32.58
CA ARG A 289 6.09 9.40 -33.16
C ARG A 289 6.97 9.16 -34.35
#